data_33d6153d7fac47d9631491fca78bdb5f
#
_entry.id   33d6153d7fac47d9631491fca78bdb5f
#
_cell.length_a   1.000
_cell.length_b   1.000
_cell.length_c   1.000
_cell.angle_alpha   90.00
_cell.angle_beta   90.00
_cell.angle_gamma   90.00
#
_symmetry.space_group_name_H-M   'P 1'
#
loop_
_entity.id
_entity.type
_entity.pdbx_description
1 polymer ?
#
loop_
_entity_poly.entity_id
_entity_poly.type
_entity_poly.pdbx_seq_one_letter_code
_entity_poly.pdbx_strand_id
1 'polypeptide(L)'
;AQREYGRVPVDFDVNSPLFAGMKAQSVAWMSHTFHVTRAPEGFTSIAHSENCAFCAMANPEKRIYAVQFHPEVTHSEEGQKVIANFLYNVCGCTGDWTMSTFIDNAIASIREQVGPNGRVMLGLSGGVDSSVAAALISRAIGERLTCVYVDHGFMRKNETESVREVFTTQFPVNLVIVDARERFLTKLAGVSDPETKRKLIGGEFVYCFADEAKKLEGVEFLAQGTIYPDVIESGSVKGSAVIKSHHNVGGLPADV
;
A
#
# COMPACT_ATOMS: atom_id res chain seq x y z
N ALA A 1 -25.45 24.90 -1.61
CA ALA A 1 -24.35 24.28 -2.35
C ALA A 1 -24.92 23.19 -3.24
N GLN A 2 -24.63 23.25 -4.54
CA GLN A 2 -25.01 22.18 -5.46
C GLN A 2 -23.97 21.07 -5.35
N ARG A 3 -24.46 19.81 -5.29
CA ARG A 3 -23.60 18.62 -5.24
C ARG A 3 -23.28 18.18 -6.67
N GLU A 4 -22.11 17.62 -6.88
CA GLU A 4 -21.76 16.98 -8.13
C GLU A 4 -21.29 15.56 -7.89
N TYR A 5 -21.94 14.59 -8.56
CA TYR A 5 -21.62 13.18 -8.51
C TYR A 5 -21.65 12.58 -9.92
N GLY A 6 -20.61 11.85 -10.28
CA GLY A 6 -20.48 11.21 -11.58
C GLY A 6 -19.75 12.07 -12.61
N ARG A 7 -20.10 11.86 -13.88
CA ARG A 7 -19.45 12.50 -15.04
C ARG A 7 -19.95 13.93 -15.21
N VAL A 8 -19.05 14.91 -15.09
CA VAL A 8 -19.36 16.35 -15.21
C VAL A 8 -18.46 17.00 -16.26
N PRO A 9 -19.01 17.77 -17.21
CA PRO A 9 -18.21 18.60 -18.10
C PRO A 9 -17.50 19.70 -17.31
N VAL A 10 -16.20 19.85 -17.54
CA VAL A 10 -15.34 20.84 -16.87
C VAL A 10 -14.57 21.63 -17.93
N ASP A 11 -14.52 22.94 -17.76
CA ASP A 11 -13.68 23.86 -18.54
C ASP A 11 -12.34 24.03 -17.83
N PHE A 12 -11.24 23.80 -18.56
CA PHE A 12 -9.87 23.82 -18.05
C PHE A 12 -9.09 24.98 -18.66
N ASP A 13 -8.34 25.71 -17.83
CA ASP A 13 -7.32 26.64 -18.31
C ASP A 13 -6.09 25.86 -18.78
N VAL A 14 -6.04 25.60 -20.08
CA VAL A 14 -4.95 24.83 -20.72
C VAL A 14 -3.60 25.58 -20.73
N ASN A 15 -3.56 26.85 -20.34
CA ASN A 15 -2.31 27.58 -20.13
C ASN A 15 -1.66 27.25 -18.79
N SER A 16 -2.43 26.67 -17.86
CA SER A 16 -1.87 26.17 -16.61
C SER A 16 -0.95 24.98 -16.87
N PRO A 17 0.23 24.90 -16.24
CA PRO A 17 1.11 23.74 -16.35
C PRO A 17 0.43 22.41 -16.02
N LEU A 18 -0.58 22.44 -15.11
CA LEU A 18 -1.34 21.26 -14.72
C LEU A 18 -2.20 20.69 -15.86
N PHE A 19 -2.66 21.53 -16.79
CA PHE A 19 -3.58 21.15 -17.87
C PHE A 19 -2.97 21.31 -19.26
N ALA A 20 -1.64 21.44 -19.34
CA ALA A 20 -0.94 21.56 -20.61
C ALA A 20 -1.22 20.36 -21.53
N GLY A 21 -1.57 20.64 -22.79
CA GLY A 21 -1.85 19.61 -23.81
C GLY A 21 -3.19 18.87 -23.63
N MET A 22 -4.04 19.32 -22.72
CA MET A 22 -5.41 18.83 -22.57
C MET A 22 -6.38 19.57 -23.51
N LYS A 23 -7.58 19.03 -23.67
CA LYS A 23 -8.71 19.77 -24.25
C LYS A 23 -9.16 20.84 -23.27
N ALA A 24 -9.54 22.03 -23.79
CA ALA A 24 -10.08 23.11 -22.97
C ALA A 24 -11.39 22.70 -22.25
N GLN A 25 -12.14 21.75 -22.83
CA GLN A 25 -13.32 21.16 -22.21
C GLN A 25 -13.23 19.64 -22.27
N SER A 26 -13.44 18.98 -21.13
CA SER A 26 -13.43 17.53 -21.02
C SER A 26 -14.30 17.06 -19.85
N VAL A 27 -14.56 15.76 -19.75
CA VAL A 27 -15.35 15.16 -18.67
C VAL A 27 -14.44 14.75 -17.53
N ALA A 28 -14.76 15.22 -16.32
CA ALA A 28 -14.14 14.78 -15.07
C ALA A 28 -15.15 14.08 -14.17
N TRP A 29 -14.65 13.16 -13.35
CA TRP A 29 -15.47 12.48 -12.34
C TRP A 29 -15.51 13.28 -11.05
N MET A 30 -16.72 13.69 -10.66
CA MET A 30 -16.97 14.40 -9.41
C MET A 30 -17.58 13.48 -8.36
N SER A 31 -17.25 13.73 -7.09
CA SER A 31 -17.83 13.04 -5.95
C SER A 31 -17.78 13.95 -4.72
N HIS A 32 -18.59 15.01 -4.71
CA HIS A 32 -18.57 15.96 -3.61
C HIS A 32 -19.95 16.56 -3.31
N THR A 33 -20.19 16.82 -2.03
CA THR A 33 -21.34 17.57 -1.51
C THR A 33 -21.00 19.04 -1.32
N PHE A 34 -19.76 19.33 -0.90
CA PHE A 34 -19.26 20.69 -0.67
C PHE A 34 -18.18 21.03 -1.70
N HIS A 35 -18.09 22.29 -2.05
CA HIS A 35 -17.07 22.82 -2.94
C HIS A 35 -16.54 24.17 -2.41
N VAL A 36 -15.40 24.58 -2.91
CA VAL A 36 -14.81 25.87 -2.60
C VAL A 36 -15.63 26.97 -3.26
N THR A 37 -16.14 27.91 -2.49
CA THR A 37 -16.91 29.08 -2.99
C THR A 37 -16.07 30.34 -3.06
N ARG A 38 -14.92 30.36 -2.38
CA ARG A 38 -13.96 31.46 -2.38
C ARG A 38 -12.54 30.90 -2.28
N ALA A 39 -11.71 31.23 -3.26
CA ALA A 39 -10.31 30.82 -3.23
C ALA A 39 -9.55 31.54 -2.10
N PRO A 40 -8.56 30.87 -1.48
CA PRO A 40 -7.62 31.51 -0.56
C PRO A 40 -6.82 32.61 -1.27
N GLU A 41 -6.20 33.50 -0.50
CA GLU A 41 -5.33 34.54 -1.04
C GLU A 41 -4.17 33.95 -1.84
N GLY A 42 -3.93 34.50 -3.03
CA GLY A 42 -2.91 34.04 -3.97
C GLY A 42 -3.30 32.82 -4.80
N PHE A 43 -4.53 32.30 -4.66
CA PHE A 43 -5.04 31.23 -5.51
C PHE A 43 -5.97 31.80 -6.59
N THR A 44 -5.86 31.25 -7.81
CA THR A 44 -6.75 31.52 -8.92
C THR A 44 -7.46 30.26 -9.37
N SER A 45 -8.68 30.39 -9.89
CA SER A 45 -9.37 29.27 -10.54
C SER A 45 -8.68 28.92 -11.84
N ILE A 46 -8.40 27.63 -12.03
CA ILE A 46 -7.82 27.07 -13.27
C ILE A 46 -8.73 26.01 -13.90
N ALA A 47 -9.85 25.65 -13.26
CA ALA A 47 -10.92 24.85 -13.88
C ALA A 47 -12.25 25.13 -13.18
N HIS A 48 -13.35 25.07 -13.94
CA HIS A 48 -14.70 25.22 -13.40
C HIS A 48 -15.72 24.33 -14.12
N SER A 49 -16.82 24.03 -13.44
CA SER A 49 -18.02 23.44 -14.03
C SER A 49 -19.18 24.44 -13.95
N GLU A 50 -20.35 24.05 -14.43
CA GLU A 50 -21.57 24.85 -14.30
C GLU A 50 -21.90 25.19 -12.83
N ASN A 51 -21.63 24.25 -11.91
CA ASN A 51 -22.02 24.35 -10.50
C ASN A 51 -20.85 24.60 -9.53
N CYS A 52 -19.62 24.48 -9.98
CA CYS A 52 -18.42 24.63 -9.18
C CYS A 52 -17.41 25.57 -9.85
N ALA A 53 -17.28 26.78 -9.30
CA ALA A 53 -16.36 27.79 -9.83
C ALA A 53 -14.88 27.46 -9.61
N PHE A 54 -14.57 26.54 -8.70
CA PHE A 54 -13.21 26.14 -8.35
C PHE A 54 -13.08 24.61 -8.41
N CYS A 55 -13.36 24.00 -9.59
CA CYS A 55 -13.05 22.59 -9.82
C CYS A 55 -11.55 22.31 -9.74
N ALA A 56 -10.74 23.32 -10.05
CA ALA A 56 -9.33 23.35 -9.71
C ALA A 56 -8.88 24.78 -9.44
N MET A 57 -7.90 24.93 -8.57
CA MET A 57 -7.28 26.20 -8.25
C MET A 57 -5.77 26.05 -8.06
N ALA A 58 -5.02 27.10 -8.33
CA ALA A 58 -3.57 27.08 -8.20
C ALA A 58 -3.02 28.35 -7.56
N ASN A 59 -1.92 28.18 -6.83
CA ASN A 59 -0.98 29.23 -6.48
C ASN A 59 0.38 28.87 -7.12
N PRO A 60 0.68 29.39 -8.32
CA PRO A 60 1.90 29.02 -9.04
C PRO A 60 3.19 29.44 -8.31
N GLU A 61 3.17 30.55 -7.59
CA GLU A 61 4.33 31.03 -6.82
C GLU A 61 4.72 30.05 -5.73
N LYS A 62 3.74 29.46 -5.04
CA LYS A 62 3.94 28.44 -4.02
C LYS A 62 3.97 27.02 -4.57
N ARG A 63 3.75 26.86 -5.89
CA ARG A 63 3.64 25.55 -6.56
C ARG A 63 2.59 24.64 -5.92
N ILE A 64 1.46 25.21 -5.49
CA ILE A 64 0.34 24.48 -4.87
C ILE A 64 -0.81 24.43 -5.87
N TYR A 65 -1.28 23.23 -6.12
CA TYR A 65 -2.40 22.93 -7.00
C TYR A 65 -3.42 22.09 -6.25
N ALA A 66 -4.69 22.42 -6.43
CA ALA A 66 -5.80 21.68 -5.82
C ALA A 66 -6.85 21.37 -6.87
N VAL A 67 -7.41 20.16 -6.84
CA VAL A 67 -8.48 19.71 -7.73
C VAL A 67 -9.64 19.15 -6.88
N GLN A 68 -10.87 19.40 -7.34
CA GLN A 68 -12.09 18.89 -6.70
C GLN A 68 -12.52 17.53 -7.29
N PHE A 69 -12.16 17.28 -8.55
CA PHE A 69 -12.44 16.04 -9.27
C PHE A 69 -11.39 14.97 -8.98
N HIS A 70 -11.68 13.74 -9.41
CA HIS A 70 -10.83 12.57 -9.25
C HIS A 70 -10.06 12.26 -10.54
N PRO A 71 -8.82 12.73 -10.71
CA PRO A 71 -8.02 12.45 -11.91
C PRO A 71 -7.55 11.00 -12.00
N GLU A 72 -7.51 10.29 -10.88
CA GLU A 72 -7.01 8.90 -10.77
C GLU A 72 -7.98 7.86 -11.34
N VAL A 73 -9.28 8.20 -11.46
CA VAL A 73 -10.27 7.24 -11.94
C VAL A 73 -10.39 7.27 -13.46
N THR A 74 -10.69 6.11 -14.06
CA THR A 74 -10.83 5.95 -15.52
C THR A 74 -11.99 6.76 -16.14
N HIS A 75 -12.93 7.22 -15.30
CA HIS A 75 -14.07 8.03 -15.74
C HIS A 75 -13.71 9.51 -15.99
N SER A 76 -12.54 9.97 -15.53
CA SER A 76 -11.97 11.28 -15.90
C SER A 76 -11.17 11.10 -17.19
N GLU A 77 -11.70 11.62 -18.31
CA GLU A 77 -11.19 11.32 -19.66
C GLU A 77 -9.71 11.68 -19.86
N GLU A 78 -9.26 12.79 -19.27
CA GLU A 78 -7.87 13.24 -19.35
C GLU A 78 -7.13 13.19 -18.02
N GLY A 79 -7.65 12.42 -17.04
CA GLY A 79 -7.11 12.36 -15.68
C GLY A 79 -5.64 11.95 -15.62
N GLN A 80 -5.21 11.01 -16.47
CA GLN A 80 -3.80 10.61 -16.57
C GLN A 80 -2.88 11.76 -17.01
N LYS A 81 -3.36 12.66 -17.91
CA LYS A 81 -2.57 13.83 -18.29
C LYS A 81 -2.41 14.82 -17.14
N VAL A 82 -3.47 15.01 -16.34
CA VAL A 82 -3.40 15.84 -15.12
C VAL A 82 -2.31 15.33 -14.18
N ILE A 83 -2.29 14.02 -13.91
CA ILE A 83 -1.30 13.41 -13.04
C ILE A 83 0.11 13.53 -13.64
N ALA A 84 0.27 13.22 -14.93
CA ALA A 84 1.55 13.35 -15.62
C ALA A 84 2.07 14.79 -15.62
N ASN A 85 1.21 15.77 -15.92
CA ASN A 85 1.57 17.17 -15.89
C ASN A 85 1.97 17.64 -14.49
N PHE A 86 1.29 17.16 -13.45
CA PHE A 86 1.68 17.46 -12.08
C PHE A 86 3.09 16.93 -11.79
N LEU A 87 3.37 15.68 -12.13
CA LEU A 87 4.67 15.07 -11.87
C LEU A 87 5.79 15.73 -12.67
N TYR A 88 5.59 15.91 -13.98
CA TYR A 88 6.65 16.38 -14.88
C TYR A 88 6.74 17.90 -14.94
N ASN A 89 5.62 18.60 -15.13
CA ASN A 89 5.63 20.05 -15.35
C ASN A 89 5.65 20.84 -14.04
N VAL A 90 4.97 20.34 -12.98
CA VAL A 90 4.89 21.04 -11.70
C VAL A 90 6.00 20.57 -10.75
N CYS A 91 6.16 19.27 -10.54
CA CYS A 91 7.17 18.73 -9.62
C CYS A 91 8.57 18.65 -10.25
N GLY A 92 8.68 18.56 -11.58
CA GLY A 92 9.96 18.45 -12.29
C GLY A 92 10.57 17.05 -12.16
N CYS A 93 9.73 16.02 -11.99
CA CYS A 93 10.21 14.63 -11.96
C CYS A 93 10.84 14.25 -13.31
N THR A 94 11.94 13.50 -13.27
CA THR A 94 12.70 13.12 -14.47
C THR A 94 12.22 11.82 -15.11
N GLY A 95 11.40 11.02 -14.35
CA GLY A 95 10.88 9.73 -14.83
C GLY A 95 11.94 8.63 -14.92
N ASP A 96 13.06 8.80 -14.24
CA ASP A 96 14.19 7.87 -14.19
C ASP A 96 13.98 6.67 -13.26
N TRP A 97 12.96 6.74 -12.40
CA TRP A 97 12.56 5.60 -11.60
C TRP A 97 11.86 4.55 -12.46
N THR A 98 12.42 3.34 -12.52
CA THR A 98 11.82 2.20 -13.22
C THR A 98 11.69 1.00 -12.28
N MET A 99 10.73 0.13 -12.55
CA MET A 99 10.50 -1.07 -11.73
C MET A 99 11.71 -2.02 -11.75
N SER A 100 12.42 -2.14 -12.87
CA SER A 100 13.64 -2.96 -12.94
C SER A 100 14.74 -2.42 -12.04
N THR A 101 15.01 -1.12 -12.08
CA THR A 101 15.98 -0.47 -11.20
C THR A 101 15.59 -0.63 -9.73
N PHE A 102 14.28 -0.53 -9.40
CA PHE A 102 13.79 -0.77 -8.05
C PHE A 102 14.09 -2.18 -7.56
N ILE A 103 13.81 -3.21 -8.39
CA ILE A 103 14.07 -4.61 -8.04
C ILE A 103 15.56 -4.85 -7.76
N ASP A 104 16.44 -4.36 -8.63
CA ASP A 104 17.89 -4.54 -8.49
C ASP A 104 18.41 -3.83 -7.21
N ASN A 105 17.97 -2.61 -6.97
CA ASN A 105 18.31 -1.87 -5.77
C ASN A 105 17.78 -2.54 -4.50
N ALA A 106 16.54 -3.04 -4.51
CA ALA A 106 15.96 -3.77 -3.39
C ALA A 106 16.74 -5.05 -3.06
N ILE A 107 17.11 -5.83 -4.09
CA ILE A 107 17.93 -7.03 -3.92
C ILE A 107 19.31 -6.67 -3.33
N ALA A 108 19.96 -5.62 -3.85
CA ALA A 108 21.25 -5.17 -3.33
C ALA A 108 21.15 -4.73 -1.86
N SER A 109 20.14 -3.95 -1.51
CA SER A 109 19.90 -3.49 -0.14
C SER A 109 19.62 -4.65 0.83
N ILE A 110 18.81 -5.64 0.40
CA ILE A 110 18.55 -6.84 1.20
C ILE A 110 19.85 -7.61 1.46
N ARG A 111 20.70 -7.79 0.43
CA ARG A 111 21.99 -8.47 0.58
C ARG A 111 22.92 -7.76 1.56
N GLU A 112 22.98 -6.44 1.48
CA GLU A 112 23.77 -5.61 2.37
C GLU A 112 23.28 -5.74 3.82
N GLN A 113 21.97 -5.61 4.03
CA GLN A 113 21.35 -5.66 5.36
C GLN A 113 21.49 -7.03 6.02
N VAL A 114 21.27 -8.10 5.27
CA VAL A 114 21.32 -9.49 5.79
C VAL A 114 22.76 -9.98 5.93
N GLY A 115 23.67 -9.44 5.12
CA GLY A 115 25.06 -9.88 5.09
C GLY A 115 25.26 -11.28 4.48
N PRO A 116 26.50 -11.79 4.49
CA PRO A 116 26.85 -13.03 3.78
C PRO A 116 26.27 -14.28 4.41
N ASN A 117 26.02 -14.32 5.72
CA ASN A 117 25.64 -15.50 6.48
C ASN A 117 24.26 -15.41 7.15
N GLY A 118 23.69 -14.19 7.25
CA GLY A 118 22.40 -13.95 7.92
C GLY A 118 21.27 -14.77 7.31
N ARG A 119 20.36 -15.23 8.17
CA ARG A 119 19.15 -15.98 7.81
C ARG A 119 17.92 -15.17 8.11
N VAL A 120 16.94 -15.25 7.22
CA VAL A 120 15.70 -14.50 7.32
C VAL A 120 14.52 -15.47 7.46
N MET A 121 13.63 -15.19 8.38
CA MET A 121 12.30 -15.78 8.45
C MET A 121 11.29 -14.78 7.92
N LEU A 122 10.41 -15.22 7.02
CA LEU A 122 9.35 -14.38 6.43
C LEU A 122 7.98 -14.96 6.80
N GLY A 123 7.12 -14.14 7.38
CA GLY A 123 5.70 -14.45 7.52
C GLY A 123 5.00 -14.45 6.17
N LEU A 124 4.57 -15.62 5.71
CA LEU A 124 3.88 -15.80 4.43
C LEU A 124 2.37 -15.92 4.65
N SER A 125 1.59 -14.99 4.11
CA SER A 125 0.12 -15.01 4.24
C SER A 125 -0.60 -15.64 3.03
N GLY A 126 0.12 -15.94 1.96
CA GLY A 126 -0.48 -16.32 0.67
C GLY A 126 -0.99 -15.13 -0.17
N GLY A 127 -0.98 -13.91 0.38
CA GLY A 127 -1.32 -12.67 -0.33
C GLY A 127 -0.19 -12.16 -1.21
N VAL A 128 -0.51 -11.20 -2.09
CA VAL A 128 0.45 -10.63 -3.07
C VAL A 128 1.66 -10.03 -2.38
N ASP A 129 1.47 -9.25 -1.31
CA ASP A 129 2.55 -8.50 -0.66
C ASP A 129 3.61 -9.42 -0.06
N SER A 130 3.18 -10.43 0.70
CA SER A 130 4.10 -11.43 1.27
C SER A 130 4.78 -12.29 0.21
N SER A 131 4.10 -12.55 -0.92
CA SER A 131 4.65 -13.31 -2.03
C SER A 131 5.72 -12.49 -2.79
N VAL A 132 5.50 -11.20 -3.00
CA VAL A 132 6.50 -10.29 -3.58
C VAL A 132 7.71 -10.15 -2.66
N ALA A 133 7.50 -10.01 -1.35
CA ALA A 133 8.59 -9.99 -0.38
C ALA A 133 9.40 -11.29 -0.42
N ALA A 134 8.73 -12.46 -0.44
CA ALA A 134 9.38 -13.76 -0.58
C ALA A 134 10.22 -13.86 -1.86
N ALA A 135 9.69 -13.40 -3.00
CA ALA A 135 10.39 -13.42 -4.28
C ALA A 135 11.65 -12.54 -4.28
N LEU A 136 11.57 -11.32 -3.72
CA LEU A 136 12.70 -10.40 -3.63
C LEU A 136 13.79 -10.93 -2.69
N ILE A 137 13.41 -11.37 -1.49
CA ILE A 137 14.34 -11.91 -0.51
C ILE A 137 14.97 -13.21 -1.02
N SER A 138 14.20 -14.10 -1.64
CA SER A 138 14.71 -15.33 -2.24
C SER A 138 15.76 -15.04 -3.32
N ARG A 139 15.55 -14.05 -4.19
CA ARG A 139 16.56 -13.62 -5.17
C ARG A 139 17.81 -13.01 -4.55
N ALA A 140 17.66 -12.39 -3.38
CA ALA A 140 18.78 -11.79 -2.67
C ALA A 140 19.66 -12.83 -1.96
N ILE A 141 19.06 -13.77 -1.21
CA ILE A 141 19.75 -14.65 -0.26
C ILE A 141 19.50 -16.15 -0.47
N GLY A 142 18.64 -16.55 -1.41
CA GLY A 142 18.38 -17.95 -1.76
C GLY A 142 17.84 -18.78 -0.60
N GLU A 143 18.43 -19.96 -0.37
CA GLU A 143 18.02 -20.93 0.66
C GLU A 143 18.16 -20.42 2.10
N ARG A 144 18.76 -19.26 2.32
CA ARG A 144 18.82 -18.63 3.65
C ARG A 144 17.52 -17.98 4.07
N LEU A 145 16.50 -17.98 3.18
CA LEU A 145 15.13 -17.58 3.46
C LEU A 145 14.31 -18.79 3.90
N THR A 146 13.65 -18.67 5.06
CA THR A 146 12.60 -19.58 5.50
C THR A 146 11.27 -18.85 5.52
N CYS A 147 10.33 -19.31 4.72
CA CYS A 147 8.95 -18.81 4.70
C CYS A 147 8.10 -19.62 5.67
N VAL A 148 7.43 -18.96 6.60
CA VAL A 148 6.51 -19.58 7.56
C VAL A 148 5.08 -19.19 7.21
N TYR A 149 4.28 -20.18 6.83
CA TYR A 149 2.86 -20.04 6.55
C TYR A 149 2.06 -20.64 7.69
N VAL A 150 1.18 -19.83 8.29
CA VAL A 150 0.35 -20.26 9.42
C VAL A 150 -1.07 -20.52 8.93
N ASP A 151 -1.49 -21.81 8.92
CA ASP A 151 -2.88 -22.18 8.69
C ASP A 151 -3.68 -22.02 9.98
N HIS A 152 -4.39 -20.92 10.08
CA HIS A 152 -5.23 -20.56 11.23
C HIS A 152 -6.69 -21.04 11.11
N GLY A 153 -7.04 -21.75 10.04
CA GLY A 153 -8.39 -22.29 9.81
C GLY A 153 -9.39 -21.33 9.19
N PHE A 154 -8.99 -20.07 8.87
CA PHE A 154 -9.84 -19.07 8.21
C PHE A 154 -9.43 -18.84 6.76
N MET A 155 -8.63 -19.78 6.21
CA MET A 155 -8.17 -19.71 4.83
C MET A 155 -9.30 -20.02 3.85
N ARG A 156 -9.16 -19.52 2.63
CA ARG A 156 -10.06 -19.90 1.54
C ARG A 156 -9.86 -21.38 1.22
N LYS A 157 -10.88 -21.98 0.61
CA LYS A 157 -10.81 -23.38 0.17
C LYS A 157 -9.57 -23.59 -0.73
N ASN A 158 -8.76 -24.58 -0.40
CA ASN A 158 -7.53 -24.99 -1.10
C ASN A 158 -6.41 -23.93 -1.11
N GLU A 159 -6.48 -22.87 -0.29
CA GLU A 159 -5.47 -21.82 -0.27
C GLU A 159 -4.12 -22.35 0.27
N THR A 160 -4.14 -23.14 1.33
CA THR A 160 -2.94 -23.78 1.90
C THR A 160 -2.23 -24.67 0.89
N GLU A 161 -2.98 -25.46 0.11
CA GLU A 161 -2.45 -26.31 -0.95
C GLU A 161 -1.84 -25.49 -2.08
N SER A 162 -2.51 -24.41 -2.50
CA SER A 162 -2.00 -23.51 -3.53
C SER A 162 -0.71 -22.83 -3.10
N VAL A 163 -0.62 -22.36 -1.85
CA VAL A 163 0.62 -21.79 -1.30
C VAL A 163 1.73 -22.83 -1.29
N ARG A 164 1.44 -24.03 -0.84
CA ARG A 164 2.40 -25.13 -0.84
C ARG A 164 2.95 -25.39 -2.25
N GLU A 165 2.07 -25.56 -3.23
CA GLU A 165 2.45 -25.82 -4.62
C GLU A 165 3.36 -24.70 -5.17
N VAL A 166 2.93 -23.44 -5.06
CA VAL A 166 3.69 -22.30 -5.59
C VAL A 166 5.08 -22.20 -4.95
N PHE A 167 5.15 -22.25 -3.62
CA PHE A 167 6.40 -22.01 -2.89
C PHE A 167 7.33 -23.23 -2.82
N THR A 168 6.89 -24.42 -3.21
CA THR A 168 7.77 -25.59 -3.38
C THR A 168 8.25 -25.77 -4.81
N THR A 169 7.52 -25.23 -5.82
CA THR A 169 7.85 -25.46 -7.23
C THR A 169 8.50 -24.26 -7.93
N GLN A 170 8.13 -23.03 -7.51
CA GLN A 170 8.55 -21.82 -8.23
C GLN A 170 9.63 -21.01 -7.52
N PHE A 171 9.82 -21.22 -6.23
CA PHE A 171 10.77 -20.43 -5.42
C PHE A 171 11.75 -21.35 -4.67
N PRO A 172 13.06 -21.05 -4.70
CA PRO A 172 14.07 -21.76 -3.92
C PRO A 172 14.05 -21.28 -2.46
N VAL A 173 12.99 -21.60 -1.72
CA VAL A 173 12.80 -21.20 -0.32
C VAL A 173 12.50 -22.40 0.56
N ASN A 174 12.89 -22.33 1.82
CA ASN A 174 12.44 -23.29 2.81
C ASN A 174 11.02 -22.90 3.26
N LEU A 175 10.03 -23.75 2.97
CA LEU A 175 8.64 -23.51 3.36
C LEU A 175 8.28 -24.33 4.58
N VAL A 176 7.88 -23.66 5.66
CA VAL A 176 7.30 -24.27 6.87
C VAL A 176 5.81 -23.95 6.90
N ILE A 177 4.97 -24.98 6.98
CA ILE A 177 3.51 -24.82 7.13
C ILE A 177 3.15 -25.25 8.54
N VAL A 178 2.61 -24.31 9.30
CA VAL A 178 2.19 -24.50 10.70
C VAL A 178 0.67 -24.72 10.73
N ASP A 179 0.21 -25.88 11.15
CA ASP A 179 -1.21 -26.08 11.45
C ASP A 179 -1.51 -25.50 12.84
N ALA A 180 -2.12 -24.32 12.84
CA ALA A 180 -2.50 -23.61 14.06
C ALA A 180 -4.02 -23.50 14.24
N ARG A 181 -4.83 -24.25 13.46
CA ARG A 181 -6.30 -24.14 13.42
C ARG A 181 -6.91 -24.26 14.80
N GLU A 182 -6.57 -25.29 15.55
CA GLU A 182 -7.09 -25.52 16.91
C GLU A 182 -6.70 -24.37 17.85
N ARG A 183 -5.46 -23.91 17.77
CA ARG A 183 -4.92 -22.82 18.59
C ARG A 183 -5.71 -21.52 18.41
N PHE A 184 -5.99 -21.12 17.15
CA PHE A 184 -6.76 -19.92 16.86
C PHE A 184 -8.24 -20.07 17.21
N LEU A 185 -8.86 -21.19 16.87
CA LEU A 185 -10.28 -21.43 17.14
C LEU A 185 -10.55 -21.46 18.65
N THR A 186 -9.68 -22.08 19.44
CA THR A 186 -9.80 -22.10 20.90
C THR A 186 -9.73 -20.69 21.50
N LYS A 187 -8.79 -19.85 21.03
CA LYS A 187 -8.65 -18.46 21.50
C LYS A 187 -9.83 -17.57 21.15
N LEU A 188 -10.50 -17.84 20.04
CA LEU A 188 -11.64 -17.07 19.56
C LEU A 188 -12.99 -17.58 20.07
N ALA A 189 -13.02 -18.67 20.80
CA ALA A 189 -14.25 -19.24 21.33
C ALA A 189 -14.98 -18.21 22.22
N GLY A 190 -16.26 -17.93 21.87
CA GLY A 190 -17.09 -16.97 22.61
C GLY A 190 -16.78 -15.48 22.35
N VAL A 191 -15.79 -15.15 21.56
CA VAL A 191 -15.47 -13.76 21.23
C VAL A 191 -16.32 -13.30 20.06
N SER A 192 -17.18 -12.28 20.26
CA SER A 192 -18.05 -11.71 19.22
C SER A 192 -17.56 -10.35 18.70
N ASP A 193 -16.90 -9.57 19.55
CA ASP A 193 -16.42 -8.23 19.21
C ASP A 193 -15.31 -8.26 18.12
N PRO A 194 -15.49 -7.55 16.99
CA PRO A 194 -14.55 -7.59 15.87
C PRO A 194 -13.15 -7.08 16.22
N GLU A 195 -13.04 -6.03 17.04
CA GLU A 195 -11.75 -5.44 17.42
C GLU A 195 -10.96 -6.38 18.34
N THR A 196 -11.66 -7.00 19.28
CA THR A 196 -11.07 -8.03 20.16
C THR A 196 -10.60 -9.23 19.34
N LYS A 197 -11.40 -9.71 18.38
CA LYS A 197 -10.97 -10.79 17.46
C LYS A 197 -9.69 -10.42 16.72
N ARG A 198 -9.61 -9.22 16.14
CA ARG A 198 -8.44 -8.77 15.40
C ARG A 198 -7.19 -8.75 16.27
N LYS A 199 -7.29 -8.23 17.49
CA LYS A 199 -6.16 -8.21 18.44
C LYS A 199 -5.71 -9.60 18.84
N LEU A 200 -6.65 -10.51 19.12
CA LEU A 200 -6.33 -11.89 19.48
C LEU A 200 -5.66 -12.63 18.30
N ILE A 201 -6.21 -12.48 17.08
CA ILE A 201 -5.63 -13.09 15.88
C ILE A 201 -4.22 -12.55 15.64
N GLY A 202 -4.04 -11.23 15.65
CA GLY A 202 -2.74 -10.60 15.42
C GLY A 202 -1.69 -11.03 16.45
N GLY A 203 -2.04 -11.04 17.74
CA GLY A 203 -1.14 -11.52 18.80
C GLY A 203 -0.77 -12.98 18.62
N GLU A 204 -1.73 -13.84 18.25
CA GLU A 204 -1.49 -15.27 18.10
C GLU A 204 -0.57 -15.58 16.91
N PHE A 205 -0.66 -14.81 15.82
CA PHE A 205 0.29 -14.91 14.72
C PHE A 205 1.72 -14.64 15.18
N VAL A 206 1.94 -13.59 15.98
CA VAL A 206 3.28 -13.27 16.50
C VAL A 206 3.83 -14.41 17.34
N TYR A 207 3.01 -15.01 18.21
CA TYR A 207 3.44 -16.16 19.00
C TYR A 207 3.74 -17.40 18.15
N CYS A 208 2.94 -17.66 17.10
CA CYS A 208 3.25 -18.74 16.15
C CYS A 208 4.61 -18.52 15.49
N PHE A 209 4.90 -17.31 15.03
CA PHE A 209 6.20 -16.98 14.42
C PHE A 209 7.35 -17.07 15.42
N ALA A 210 7.16 -16.61 16.67
CA ALA A 210 8.17 -16.73 17.71
C ALA A 210 8.48 -18.19 18.06
N ASP A 211 7.46 -19.03 18.11
CA ASP A 211 7.63 -20.47 18.37
C ASP A 211 8.37 -21.18 17.22
N GLU A 212 8.09 -20.81 15.97
CA GLU A 212 8.82 -21.35 14.81
C GLU A 212 10.25 -20.81 14.74
N ALA A 213 10.47 -19.52 15.03
CA ALA A 213 11.80 -18.94 15.07
C ALA A 213 12.75 -19.67 16.04
N LYS A 214 12.23 -20.11 17.20
CA LYS A 214 13.00 -20.89 18.19
C LYS A 214 13.46 -22.26 17.67
N LYS A 215 12.77 -22.82 16.67
CA LYS A 215 13.10 -24.12 16.04
C LYS A 215 14.12 -23.97 14.92
N LEU A 216 14.32 -22.75 14.40
CA LEU A 216 15.18 -22.44 13.28
C LEU A 216 16.53 -21.92 13.79
N GLU A 217 17.61 -22.65 13.50
CA GLU A 217 18.94 -22.23 13.89
C GLU A 217 19.44 -21.04 13.05
N GLY A 218 20.00 -20.03 13.71
CA GLY A 218 20.69 -18.92 13.07
C GLY A 218 19.78 -17.91 12.34
N VAL A 219 18.48 -17.87 12.65
CA VAL A 219 17.58 -16.82 12.14
C VAL A 219 17.83 -15.53 12.93
N GLU A 220 18.23 -14.48 12.23
CA GLU A 220 18.56 -13.18 12.80
C GLU A 220 17.53 -12.10 12.41
N PHE A 221 16.78 -12.32 11.33
CA PHE A 221 15.85 -11.32 10.78
C PHE A 221 14.46 -11.91 10.62
N LEU A 222 13.45 -11.11 11.03
CA LEU A 222 12.05 -11.35 10.72
C LEU A 222 11.62 -10.35 9.63
N ALA A 223 11.16 -10.87 8.49
CA ALA A 223 10.60 -10.07 7.41
C ALA A 223 9.07 -10.15 7.39
N GLN A 224 8.43 -9.04 7.12
CA GLN A 224 6.98 -8.94 6.95
C GLN A 224 6.64 -8.08 5.73
N GLY A 225 5.65 -8.51 4.95
CA GLY A 225 5.11 -7.72 3.85
C GLY A 225 4.15 -6.65 4.39
N THR A 226 4.49 -5.38 4.19
CA THR A 226 3.62 -4.24 4.51
C THR A 226 3.64 -3.26 3.34
N ILE A 227 2.47 -2.89 2.84
CA ILE A 227 2.37 -1.90 1.77
C ILE A 227 2.40 -0.48 2.33
N TYR A 228 2.93 0.46 1.54
CA TYR A 228 3.09 1.84 1.98
C TYR A 228 1.78 2.54 2.39
N PRO A 229 0.64 2.33 1.72
CA PRO A 229 -0.65 2.84 2.19
C PRO A 229 -1.00 2.41 3.61
N ASP A 230 -0.74 1.17 4.00
CA ASP A 230 -1.01 0.68 5.36
C ASP A 230 -0.14 1.38 6.40
N VAL A 231 1.10 1.71 6.06
CA VAL A 231 2.01 2.51 6.92
C VAL A 231 1.44 3.91 7.16
N ILE A 232 0.94 4.57 6.10
CA ILE A 232 0.34 5.91 6.19
C ILE A 232 -0.94 5.87 7.03
N GLU A 233 -1.85 4.93 6.74
CA GLU A 233 -3.15 4.80 7.41
C GLU A 233 -3.03 4.44 8.90
N SER A 234 -1.93 3.81 9.30
CA SER A 234 -1.67 3.44 10.71
C SER A 234 -1.11 4.59 11.55
N GLY A 235 -0.91 5.78 10.97
CA GLY A 235 -0.44 6.96 11.70
C GLY A 235 1.02 6.88 12.14
N SER A 236 1.81 5.95 11.60
CA SER A 236 3.23 5.80 11.91
C SER A 236 4.10 6.90 11.26
N VAL A 237 3.56 7.64 10.31
CA VAL A 237 4.22 8.79 9.70
C VAL A 237 3.90 10.04 10.52
N LYS A 238 4.92 10.81 10.87
CA LYS A 238 4.81 12.02 11.70
C LYS A 238 3.80 13.01 11.09
N GLY A 239 2.71 13.29 11.81
CA GLY A 239 1.64 14.21 11.38
C GLY A 239 0.44 13.53 10.70
N SER A 240 0.41 12.21 10.53
CA SER A 240 -0.77 11.50 10.04
C SER A 240 -1.71 11.09 11.20
N ALA A 241 -3.03 11.13 10.94
CA ALA A 241 -4.02 10.57 11.85
C ALA A 241 -4.11 9.05 11.67
N VAL A 242 -4.38 8.32 12.76
CA VAL A 242 -4.65 6.88 12.69
C VAL A 242 -6.01 6.67 12.04
N ILE A 243 -6.04 6.11 10.83
CA ILE A 243 -7.27 5.77 10.09
C ILE A 243 -7.60 4.29 10.31
N LYS A 244 -6.58 3.45 10.28
CA LYS A 244 -6.65 2.00 10.50
C LYS A 244 -5.55 1.52 11.42
N SER A 245 -5.82 0.50 12.22
CA SER A 245 -4.78 -0.24 12.95
C SER A 245 -4.38 -1.47 12.15
N HIS A 246 -3.13 -1.53 11.69
CA HIS A 246 -2.57 -2.70 11.05
C HIS A 246 -1.68 -3.48 12.01
N HIS A 247 -1.83 -4.81 12.05
CA HIS A 247 -1.02 -5.67 12.91
C HIS A 247 0.47 -5.67 12.53
N ASN A 248 0.80 -5.38 11.26
CA ASN A 248 2.18 -5.31 10.78
C ASN A 248 2.88 -3.96 11.11
N VAL A 249 2.16 -2.98 11.62
CA VAL A 249 2.71 -1.64 11.92
C VAL A 249 2.81 -1.39 13.44
N GLY A 250 2.09 -2.17 14.25
CA GLY A 250 2.02 -2.00 15.71
C GLY A 250 3.23 -2.52 16.50
N GLY A 251 4.25 -3.08 15.82
CA GLY A 251 5.41 -3.68 16.48
C GLY A 251 5.14 -5.07 17.07
N LEU A 252 6.21 -5.72 17.52
CA LEU A 252 6.11 -6.99 18.24
C LEU A 252 5.62 -6.73 19.67
N PRO A 253 4.88 -7.68 20.30
CA PRO A 253 4.60 -7.64 21.72
C PRO A 253 5.91 -7.53 22.54
N ALA A 254 5.85 -6.83 23.67
CA ALA A 254 7.03 -6.52 24.48
C ALA A 254 7.73 -7.76 25.06
N ASP A 255 7.06 -8.90 25.05
CA ASP A 255 7.53 -10.19 25.56
C ASP A 255 8.10 -11.13 24.45
N VAL A 256 8.20 -10.63 23.20
CA VAL A 256 8.67 -11.41 22.05
C VAL A 256 9.96 -10.85 21.46
#